data_997570ce86d80e0fb3e4a41b423988d6
#
_entry.id   997570ce86d80e0fb3e4a41b423988d6
#
_cell.length_a   1.000
_cell.length_b   1.000
_cell.length_c   1.000
_cell.angle_alpha   90.00
_cell.angle_beta   90.00
_cell.angle_gamma   90.00
#
_symmetry.space_group_name_H-M   'P 1'
#
loop_
_entity.id
_entity.type
_entity.pdbx_description
1 polymer ?
#
loop_
_entity_poly.entity_id
_entity_poly.type
_entity_poly.pdbx_seq_one_letter_code
_entity_poly.pdbx_strand_id
1 'polypeptide(L)'
;QSVSGNEELSIDGDIVDTISDESKEGEVTHFQALATAVSGTVGNGNIAGVALAIALGGPGATFWMIVCGLLGMSTKFVECTLGVQYRDIGKDGTVYGGPMYYLSKGLKEKGFNVLGKITAALFAVFCIGGSFGGGNAAQSNQATIVIKDLMGLQSNSAGAFIGIILAFLVGIIIIGGIKRIASVTEKIVPFMAVLYLLSCIYIILINITLVDDAVSLIISQAFNPKAIGVGGIIGVLLVGFKRAAFSNEAGAGSASIAHSAVKTKYSASEGLVALLEPFIDTVVICTMTALVIIIFNFGGAFEYGGTNGTVLIDGIPYEGAGITSMA
;
A
#
# COMPACT_ATOMS: atom_id res chain seq x y z
N GLN A 1 20.72 -15.12 11.47
CA GLN A 1 20.67 -15.71 12.84
C GLN A 1 19.45 -15.16 13.57
N SER A 2 18.27 -15.56 13.15
CA SER A 2 17.00 -15.21 13.81
C SER A 2 16.48 -16.36 14.68
N VAL A 3 17.29 -17.42 14.86
CA VAL A 3 16.96 -18.52 15.74
C VAL A 3 17.72 -18.29 17.04
N SER A 4 17.02 -17.90 18.10
CA SER A 4 17.54 -17.98 19.45
C SER A 4 17.91 -19.45 19.68
N GLY A 5 19.20 -19.70 19.95
CA GLY A 5 19.79 -21.04 19.97
C GLY A 5 18.97 -22.06 20.74
N ASN A 6 18.93 -23.23 20.21
CA ASN A 6 18.50 -24.54 20.64
C ASN A 6 17.26 -25.15 19.97
N GLU A 7 16.70 -24.58 18.91
CA GLU A 7 15.84 -25.34 18.02
C GLU A 7 16.66 -25.65 16.77
N GLU A 8 17.12 -26.89 16.64
CA GLU A 8 17.66 -27.43 15.41
C GLU A 8 16.59 -27.27 14.33
N LEU A 9 16.85 -26.41 13.34
CA LEU A 9 16.11 -26.48 12.09
C LEU A 9 16.34 -27.89 11.57
N SER A 10 15.32 -28.73 11.62
CA SER A 10 15.38 -30.05 11.03
C SER A 10 15.63 -29.84 9.54
N ILE A 11 16.78 -30.30 9.07
CA ILE A 11 17.19 -30.24 7.67
C ILE A 11 16.38 -31.27 6.84
N ASP A 12 15.48 -32.01 7.46
CA ASP A 12 14.62 -33.01 6.86
C ASP A 12 13.37 -32.40 6.20
N GLY A 13 13.56 -31.43 5.32
CA GLY A 13 12.57 -31.12 4.27
C GLY A 13 11.26 -30.45 4.69
N ASP A 14 11.07 -30.12 5.96
CA ASP A 14 9.90 -29.37 6.41
C ASP A 14 10.08 -27.91 6.03
N ILE A 15 9.43 -27.54 4.94
CA ILE A 15 9.19 -26.12 4.60
C ILE A 15 8.39 -25.57 5.79
N VAL A 16 8.95 -24.56 6.48
CA VAL A 16 8.25 -23.84 7.53
C VAL A 16 6.93 -23.38 6.95
N ASP A 17 5.81 -23.88 7.47
CA ASP A 17 4.48 -23.48 7.03
C ASP A 17 4.26 -22.02 7.48
N THR A 18 4.38 -21.10 6.53
CA THR A 18 4.22 -19.66 6.76
C THR A 18 2.76 -19.24 6.87
N ILE A 19 1.81 -20.17 6.74
CA ILE A 19 0.38 -19.89 6.70
C ILE A 19 -0.31 -20.33 7.99
N SER A 20 0.18 -21.39 8.66
CA SER A 20 -0.40 -21.92 9.89
C SER A 20 0.04 -21.15 11.13
N ASP A 21 -0.80 -21.12 12.15
CA ASP A 21 -0.50 -20.54 13.45
C ASP A 21 0.57 -21.37 14.18
N GLU A 22 1.78 -20.84 14.30
CA GLU A 22 2.95 -21.53 14.90
C GLU A 22 3.05 -21.33 16.41
N SER A 23 2.27 -20.42 16.99
CA SER A 23 2.32 -20.07 18.41
C SER A 23 0.94 -19.75 18.96
N LYS A 24 0.79 -19.94 20.30
CA LYS A 24 -0.34 -19.38 21.04
C LYS A 24 -0.16 -17.91 21.40
N GLU A 25 1.06 -17.38 21.26
CA GLU A 25 1.43 -16.02 21.56
C GLU A 25 1.19 -15.13 20.33
N GLY A 26 0.34 -14.14 20.48
CA GLY A 26 -0.09 -13.23 19.42
C GLY A 26 -1.60 -13.04 19.41
N GLU A 27 -2.06 -12.12 18.60
CA GLU A 27 -3.48 -11.73 18.57
C GLU A 27 -4.19 -12.17 17.29
N VAL A 28 -3.46 -12.28 16.17
CA VAL A 28 -4.02 -12.50 14.83
C VAL A 28 -3.27 -13.60 14.09
N THR A 29 -3.90 -14.19 13.08
CA THR A 29 -3.27 -15.16 12.17
C THR A 29 -2.39 -14.44 11.13
N HIS A 30 -1.51 -15.17 10.42
CA HIS A 30 -0.72 -14.64 9.31
C HIS A 30 -1.62 -14.00 8.24
N PHE A 31 -2.70 -14.66 7.87
CA PHE A 31 -3.64 -14.12 6.89
C PHE A 31 -4.32 -12.84 7.37
N GLN A 32 -4.72 -12.78 8.65
CA GLN A 32 -5.31 -11.59 9.25
C GLN A 32 -4.32 -10.43 9.32
N ALA A 33 -3.04 -10.68 9.65
CA ALA A 33 -2.00 -9.68 9.65
C ALA A 33 -1.77 -9.12 8.23
N LEU A 34 -1.63 -10.01 7.24
CA LEU A 34 -1.49 -9.63 5.83
C LEU A 34 -2.72 -8.86 5.34
N ALA A 35 -3.93 -9.35 5.58
CA ALA A 35 -5.15 -8.67 5.17
C ALA A 35 -5.30 -7.29 5.83
N THR A 36 -4.85 -7.15 7.09
CA THR A 36 -4.85 -5.86 7.78
C THR A 36 -3.85 -4.89 7.15
N ALA A 37 -2.63 -5.34 6.84
CA ALA A 37 -1.63 -4.53 6.18
C ALA A 37 -2.07 -4.15 4.75
N VAL A 38 -2.56 -5.12 3.98
CA VAL A 38 -3.11 -4.90 2.62
C VAL A 38 -4.32 -3.95 2.65
N SER A 39 -5.12 -3.93 3.73
CA SER A 39 -6.23 -2.97 3.85
C SER A 39 -5.76 -1.51 3.96
N GLY A 40 -4.56 -1.29 4.46
CA GLY A 40 -3.96 0.04 4.55
C GLY A 40 -3.34 0.49 3.22
N THR A 41 -2.93 -0.44 2.38
CA THR A 41 -2.19 -0.18 1.14
C THR A 41 -3.07 -0.29 -0.10
N VAL A 42 -3.84 -1.38 -0.26
CA VAL A 42 -4.73 -1.57 -1.41
C VAL A 42 -5.98 -0.70 -1.30
N GLY A 43 -6.02 0.37 -2.07
CA GLY A 43 -7.12 1.34 -2.05
C GLY A 43 -6.86 2.52 -2.99
N ASN A 44 -7.00 3.73 -2.47
CA ASN A 44 -6.79 4.94 -3.28
C ASN A 44 -5.35 5.12 -3.78
N GLY A 45 -4.35 4.50 -3.14
CA GLY A 45 -2.98 4.45 -3.64
C GLY A 45 -2.89 3.80 -5.02
N ASN A 46 -3.59 2.69 -5.20
CA ASN A 46 -3.63 1.92 -6.44
C ASN A 46 -4.53 2.55 -7.52
N ILE A 47 -5.54 3.30 -7.12
CA ILE A 47 -6.52 3.92 -8.00
C ILE A 47 -6.09 5.36 -8.33
N ALA A 48 -6.17 6.25 -7.35
CA ALA A 48 -5.83 7.66 -7.51
C ALA A 48 -4.31 7.90 -7.65
N GLY A 49 -3.49 7.16 -6.91
CA GLY A 49 -2.03 7.29 -6.94
C GLY A 49 -1.44 6.93 -8.29
N VAL A 50 -1.94 5.85 -8.92
CA VAL A 50 -1.52 5.42 -10.27
C VAL A 50 -1.98 6.42 -11.31
N ALA A 51 -3.22 6.89 -11.24
CA ALA A 51 -3.73 7.91 -12.13
C ALA A 51 -2.90 9.21 -12.07
N LEU A 52 -2.53 9.64 -10.85
CA LEU A 52 -1.63 10.77 -10.65
C LEU A 52 -0.22 10.50 -11.18
N ALA A 53 0.30 9.26 -11.06
CA ALA A 53 1.59 8.91 -11.63
C ALA A 53 1.59 9.07 -13.16
N ILE A 54 0.54 8.58 -13.81
CA ILE A 54 0.39 8.63 -15.27
C ILE A 54 0.12 10.07 -15.73
N ALA A 55 -0.75 10.79 -15.04
CA ALA A 55 -1.06 12.18 -15.37
C ALA A 55 0.19 13.08 -15.30
N LEU A 56 1.04 12.91 -14.29
CA LEU A 56 2.26 13.70 -14.09
C LEU A 56 3.45 13.20 -14.93
N GLY A 57 3.73 11.91 -14.84
CA GLY A 57 4.95 11.29 -15.37
C GLY A 57 4.76 10.55 -16.68
N GLY A 58 3.52 10.45 -17.18
CA GLY A 58 3.19 9.61 -18.33
C GLY A 58 3.27 8.11 -18.02
N PRO A 59 3.02 7.26 -19.04
CA PRO A 59 3.05 5.80 -18.91
C PRO A 59 4.35 5.23 -18.31
N GLY A 60 5.49 5.87 -18.58
CA GLY A 60 6.80 5.45 -18.07
C GLY A 60 6.92 5.44 -16.55
N ALA A 61 6.12 6.23 -15.84
CA ALA A 61 6.08 6.22 -14.38
C ALA A 61 5.67 4.84 -13.82
N THR A 62 4.82 4.10 -14.56
CA THR A 62 4.41 2.73 -14.20
C THR A 62 5.58 1.76 -14.10
N PHE A 63 6.52 1.83 -15.04
CA PHE A 63 7.74 1.01 -14.99
C PHE A 63 8.50 1.23 -13.67
N TRP A 64 8.71 2.48 -13.29
CA TRP A 64 9.42 2.82 -12.07
C TRP A 64 8.63 2.51 -10.80
N MET A 65 7.28 2.53 -10.87
CA MET A 65 6.43 2.02 -9.78
C MET A 65 6.67 0.52 -9.56
N ILE A 66 6.69 -0.29 -10.63
CA ILE A 66 6.95 -1.73 -10.55
C ILE A 66 8.33 -2.00 -9.94
N VAL A 67 9.37 -1.31 -10.41
CA VAL A 67 10.73 -1.43 -9.86
C VAL A 67 10.76 -1.08 -8.37
N CYS A 68 10.11 0.01 -7.97
CA CYS A 68 10.00 0.39 -6.57
C CYS A 68 9.23 -0.64 -5.74
N GLY A 69 8.16 -1.24 -6.29
CA GLY A 69 7.40 -2.31 -5.65
C GLY A 69 8.26 -3.54 -5.37
N LEU A 70 9.04 -3.99 -6.36
CA LEU A 70 9.96 -5.13 -6.20
C LEU A 70 11.05 -4.85 -5.15
N LEU A 71 11.64 -3.65 -5.14
CA LEU A 71 12.58 -3.24 -4.10
C LEU A 71 11.90 -3.14 -2.73
N GLY A 72 10.66 -2.67 -2.69
CA GLY A 72 9.83 -2.56 -1.51
C GLY A 72 9.58 -3.90 -0.81
N MET A 73 9.52 -5.01 -1.55
CA MET A 73 9.40 -6.35 -0.97
C MET A 73 10.50 -6.64 0.05
N SER A 74 11.76 -6.37 -0.29
CA SER A 74 12.89 -6.57 0.62
C SER A 74 12.76 -5.70 1.88
N THR A 75 12.30 -4.47 1.73
CA THR A 75 12.09 -3.54 2.84
C THR A 75 10.98 -4.05 3.77
N LYS A 76 9.84 -4.49 3.22
CA LYS A 76 8.75 -5.09 3.99
C LYS A 76 9.18 -6.34 4.76
N PHE A 77 9.95 -7.22 4.10
CA PHE A 77 10.53 -8.39 4.77
C PHE A 77 11.29 -7.99 6.03
N VAL A 78 12.21 -7.03 5.91
CA VAL A 78 13.05 -6.61 7.03
C VAL A 78 12.22 -5.94 8.13
N GLU A 79 11.37 -4.98 7.79
CA GLU A 79 10.61 -4.23 8.80
C GLU A 79 9.60 -5.10 9.56
N CYS A 80 8.93 -6.06 8.89
CA CYS A 80 7.97 -6.94 9.54
C CYS A 80 8.67 -8.05 10.35
N THR A 81 9.80 -8.59 9.87
CA THR A 81 10.66 -9.48 10.66
C THR A 81 11.11 -8.81 11.95
N LEU A 82 11.61 -7.57 11.87
CA LEU A 82 12.02 -6.81 13.06
C LEU A 82 10.83 -6.48 13.97
N GLY A 83 9.66 -6.20 13.40
CA GLY A 83 8.42 -5.95 14.14
C GLY A 83 8.05 -7.10 15.05
N VAL A 84 8.12 -8.33 14.56
CA VAL A 84 7.87 -9.55 15.34
C VAL A 84 9.02 -9.84 16.32
N GLN A 85 10.28 -9.70 15.89
CA GLN A 85 11.44 -10.03 16.69
C GLN A 85 11.58 -9.18 17.96
N TYR A 86 11.24 -7.91 17.88
CA TYR A 86 11.40 -6.94 18.97
C TYR A 86 10.09 -6.57 19.69
N ARG A 87 9.00 -7.26 19.40
CA ARG A 87 7.71 -7.03 20.05
C ARG A 87 7.73 -7.34 21.54
N ASP A 88 6.83 -6.75 22.30
CA ASP A 88 6.50 -7.11 23.67
C ASP A 88 5.10 -7.74 23.71
N ILE A 89 4.95 -8.76 24.54
CA ILE A 89 3.64 -9.38 24.77
C ILE A 89 3.24 -9.12 26.23
N GLY A 90 2.15 -8.42 26.41
CA GLY A 90 1.59 -8.10 27.72
C GLY A 90 1.06 -9.35 28.44
N LYS A 91 0.87 -9.25 29.74
CA LYS A 91 0.31 -10.36 30.55
C LYS A 91 -1.12 -10.73 30.15
N ASP A 92 -1.83 -9.82 29.52
CA ASP A 92 -3.17 -9.99 28.94
C ASP A 92 -3.17 -10.54 27.52
N GLY A 93 -1.99 -10.83 26.96
CA GLY A 93 -1.81 -11.31 25.60
C GLY A 93 -1.81 -10.21 24.54
N THR A 94 -1.92 -8.94 24.92
CA THR A 94 -1.84 -7.80 23.98
C THR A 94 -0.42 -7.67 23.43
N VAL A 95 -0.31 -7.50 22.13
CA VAL A 95 1.00 -7.35 21.45
C VAL A 95 1.33 -5.89 21.23
N TYR A 96 2.53 -5.51 21.61
CA TYR A 96 3.11 -4.20 21.42
C TYR A 96 4.35 -4.32 20.52
N GLY A 97 4.26 -3.87 19.28
CA GLY A 97 5.35 -4.01 18.31
C GLY A 97 5.39 -2.86 17.30
N GLY A 98 6.29 -3.03 16.33
CA GLY A 98 6.52 -2.03 15.28
C GLY A 98 7.81 -1.23 15.47
N PRO A 99 8.02 -0.16 14.67
CA PRO A 99 9.29 0.58 14.64
C PRO A 99 9.70 1.18 15.97
N MET A 100 8.76 1.61 16.81
CA MET A 100 9.06 2.14 18.13
C MET A 100 9.85 1.13 18.97
N TYR A 101 9.52 -0.15 18.82
CA TYR A 101 10.13 -1.26 19.58
C TYR A 101 11.47 -1.68 18.98
N TYR A 102 11.54 -1.95 17.68
CA TYR A 102 12.81 -2.40 17.10
C TYR A 102 13.85 -1.28 17.02
N LEU A 103 13.47 -0.03 16.86
CA LEU A 103 14.41 1.09 16.93
C LEU A 103 14.97 1.26 18.35
N SER A 104 14.11 1.23 19.38
CA SER A 104 14.58 1.42 20.76
C SER A 104 15.41 0.24 21.25
N LYS A 105 14.99 -1.00 21.00
CA LYS A 105 15.66 -2.22 21.47
C LYS A 105 16.88 -2.58 20.61
N GLY A 106 16.72 -2.62 19.29
CA GLY A 106 17.78 -3.02 18.37
C GLY A 106 18.97 -2.05 18.36
N LEU A 107 18.71 -0.73 18.44
CA LEU A 107 19.80 0.25 18.59
C LEU A 107 20.46 0.20 19.98
N LYS A 108 19.70 -0.13 21.03
CA LYS A 108 20.26 -0.36 22.36
C LYS A 108 21.23 -1.55 22.38
N GLU A 109 20.90 -2.66 21.72
CA GLU A 109 21.78 -3.84 21.58
C GLU A 109 23.10 -3.51 20.88
N LYS A 110 23.08 -2.54 19.97
CA LYS A 110 24.26 -2.02 19.25
C LYS A 110 25.00 -0.92 20.02
N GLY A 111 24.60 -0.60 21.25
CA GLY A 111 25.23 0.44 22.08
C GLY A 111 24.66 1.85 21.87
N PHE A 112 23.69 2.05 20.97
CA PHE A 112 23.13 3.36 20.63
C PHE A 112 21.81 3.65 21.37
N ASN A 113 21.76 3.46 22.70
CA ASN A 113 20.54 3.54 23.50
C ASN A 113 19.81 4.90 23.38
N VAL A 114 20.53 6.02 23.42
CA VAL A 114 19.93 7.37 23.33
C VAL A 114 19.34 7.59 21.93
N LEU A 115 20.10 7.23 20.89
CA LEU A 115 19.65 7.35 19.50
C LEU A 115 18.39 6.49 19.28
N GLY A 116 18.35 5.27 19.81
CA GLY A 116 17.19 4.38 19.69
C GLY A 116 15.92 4.98 20.30
N LYS A 117 16.01 5.61 21.46
CA LYS A 117 14.87 6.28 22.09
C LYS A 117 14.40 7.50 21.29
N ILE A 118 15.32 8.33 20.80
CA ILE A 118 14.98 9.53 20.03
C ILE A 118 14.30 9.12 18.71
N THR A 119 14.90 8.19 17.96
CA THR A 119 14.33 7.74 16.67
C THR A 119 12.99 7.04 16.85
N ALA A 120 12.79 6.25 17.92
CA ALA A 120 11.51 5.64 18.25
C ALA A 120 10.42 6.67 18.54
N ALA A 121 10.75 7.72 19.31
CA ALA A 121 9.82 8.81 19.61
C ALA A 121 9.47 9.63 18.36
N LEU A 122 10.47 9.98 17.53
CA LEU A 122 10.26 10.68 16.28
C LEU A 122 9.38 9.86 15.32
N PHE A 123 9.65 8.56 15.21
CA PHE A 123 8.79 7.67 14.42
C PHE A 123 7.34 7.70 14.90
N ALA A 124 7.10 7.59 16.21
CA ALA A 124 5.74 7.61 16.77
C ALA A 124 5.00 8.90 16.41
N VAL A 125 5.66 10.05 16.53
CA VAL A 125 5.07 11.36 16.16
C VAL A 125 4.76 11.44 14.67
N PHE A 126 5.71 11.02 13.81
CA PHE A 126 5.51 11.03 12.36
C PHE A 126 4.47 10.03 11.90
N CYS A 127 4.39 8.85 12.53
CA CYS A 127 3.36 7.85 12.24
C CYS A 127 1.96 8.37 12.55
N ILE A 128 1.78 9.04 13.70
CA ILE A 128 0.52 9.71 14.05
C ILE A 128 0.17 10.78 13.00
N GLY A 129 1.13 11.66 12.66
CA GLY A 129 0.92 12.70 11.65
C GLY A 129 0.59 12.13 10.26
N GLY A 130 1.30 11.08 9.84
CA GLY A 130 1.06 10.37 8.59
C GLY A 130 -0.33 9.72 8.54
N SER A 131 -0.78 9.16 9.66
CA SER A 131 -2.11 8.55 9.77
C SER A 131 -3.24 9.58 9.59
N PHE A 132 -3.08 10.80 10.11
CA PHE A 132 -4.05 11.87 9.88
C PHE A 132 -4.08 12.33 8.42
N GLY A 133 -2.93 12.51 7.77
CA GLY A 133 -2.82 13.00 6.41
C GLY A 133 -3.07 11.92 5.36
N GLY A 134 -2.07 11.08 5.10
CA GLY A 134 -2.10 10.05 4.06
C GLY A 134 -3.07 8.91 4.37
N GLY A 135 -3.09 8.46 5.63
CA GLY A 135 -3.93 7.34 6.04
C GLY A 135 -5.43 7.68 6.15
N ASN A 136 -5.79 8.91 6.47
CA ASN A 136 -7.20 9.28 6.67
C ASN A 136 -7.68 10.37 5.71
N ALA A 137 -7.14 11.59 5.79
CA ALA A 137 -7.67 12.73 5.05
C ALA A 137 -7.62 12.51 3.52
N ALA A 138 -6.50 11.99 2.99
CA ALA A 138 -6.37 11.69 1.57
C ALA A 138 -7.34 10.59 1.12
N GLN A 139 -7.49 9.52 1.91
CA GLN A 139 -8.37 8.39 1.59
C GLN A 139 -9.85 8.81 1.60
N SER A 140 -10.29 9.51 2.66
CA SER A 140 -11.67 9.96 2.78
C SER A 140 -12.02 11.02 1.73
N ASN A 141 -11.08 11.89 1.36
CA ASN A 141 -11.27 12.88 0.31
C ASN A 141 -11.53 12.21 -1.06
N GLN A 142 -10.67 11.27 -1.47
CA GLN A 142 -10.84 10.58 -2.75
C GLN A 142 -12.14 9.75 -2.79
N ALA A 143 -12.47 9.04 -1.70
CA ALA A 143 -13.73 8.32 -1.60
C ALA A 143 -14.93 9.26 -1.71
N THR A 144 -14.88 10.41 -1.04
CA THR A 144 -15.95 11.41 -1.08
C THR A 144 -16.13 11.99 -2.49
N ILE A 145 -15.05 12.27 -3.22
CA ILE A 145 -15.10 12.76 -4.60
C ILE A 145 -15.86 11.75 -5.47
N VAL A 146 -15.44 10.48 -5.46
CA VAL A 146 -16.06 9.43 -6.27
C VAL A 146 -17.55 9.23 -5.92
N ILE A 147 -17.91 9.25 -4.63
CA ILE A 147 -19.31 9.11 -4.19
C ILE A 147 -20.13 10.30 -4.66
N LYS A 148 -19.59 11.52 -4.55
CA LYS A 148 -20.28 12.73 -5.03
C LYS A 148 -20.53 12.69 -6.53
N ASP A 149 -19.52 12.31 -7.30
CA ASP A 149 -19.62 12.20 -8.76
C ASP A 149 -20.64 11.15 -9.17
N LEU A 150 -20.61 9.97 -8.55
CA LEU A 150 -21.56 8.89 -8.81
C LEU A 150 -23.01 9.28 -8.48
N MET A 151 -23.22 10.08 -7.43
CA MET A 151 -24.54 10.54 -6.99
C MET A 151 -24.97 11.87 -7.62
N GLY A 152 -24.13 12.50 -8.44
CA GLY A 152 -24.41 13.82 -9.04
C GLY A 152 -24.47 14.96 -8.02
N LEU A 153 -23.80 14.83 -6.87
CA LEU A 153 -23.85 15.80 -5.77
C LEU A 153 -22.76 16.87 -5.93
N GLN A 154 -23.15 18.14 -6.09
CA GLN A 154 -22.20 19.24 -6.29
C GLN A 154 -21.90 20.04 -5.01
N SER A 155 -22.74 19.93 -3.96
CA SER A 155 -22.61 20.78 -2.78
C SER A 155 -21.45 20.36 -1.84
N ASN A 156 -20.86 21.34 -1.15
CA ASN A 156 -19.86 21.08 -0.12
C ASN A 156 -20.45 20.39 1.12
N SER A 157 -21.72 20.67 1.43
CA SER A 157 -22.43 20.03 2.55
C SER A 157 -22.64 18.54 2.32
N ALA A 158 -22.80 18.07 1.07
CA ALA A 158 -22.87 16.65 0.74
C ALA A 158 -21.54 15.94 1.09
N GLY A 159 -20.40 16.57 0.82
CA GLY A 159 -19.10 16.03 1.21
C GLY A 159 -18.94 15.88 2.72
N ALA A 160 -19.36 16.87 3.50
CA ALA A 160 -19.34 16.80 4.95
C ALA A 160 -20.25 15.68 5.49
N PHE A 161 -21.45 15.51 4.92
CA PHE A 161 -22.36 14.43 5.32
C PHE A 161 -21.80 13.05 5.01
N ILE A 162 -21.21 12.85 3.83
CA ILE A 162 -20.52 11.60 3.45
C ILE A 162 -19.38 11.32 4.43
N GLY A 163 -18.58 12.36 4.75
CA GLY A 163 -17.48 12.24 5.71
C GLY A 163 -17.94 11.80 7.12
N ILE A 164 -19.06 12.30 7.60
CA ILE A 164 -19.65 11.90 8.89
C ILE A 164 -20.05 10.42 8.86
N ILE A 165 -20.67 9.96 7.78
CA ILE A 165 -21.06 8.54 7.62
C ILE A 165 -19.79 7.65 7.62
N LEU A 166 -18.78 8.04 6.85
CA LEU A 166 -17.51 7.30 6.80
C LEU A 166 -16.84 7.25 8.18
N ALA A 167 -16.80 8.38 8.90
CA ALA A 167 -16.22 8.46 10.24
C ALA A 167 -16.97 7.54 11.23
N PHE A 168 -18.29 7.47 11.15
CA PHE A 168 -19.09 6.57 11.98
C PHE A 168 -18.80 5.10 11.68
N LEU A 169 -18.77 4.70 10.40
CA LEU A 169 -18.50 3.33 10.00
C LEU A 169 -17.10 2.87 10.41
N VAL A 170 -16.09 3.72 10.16
CA VAL A 170 -14.70 3.44 10.53
C VAL A 170 -14.54 3.41 12.06
N GLY A 171 -15.18 4.34 12.77
CA GLY A 171 -15.15 4.41 14.24
C GLY A 171 -15.64 3.13 14.90
N ILE A 172 -16.73 2.53 14.42
CA ILE A 172 -17.24 1.26 14.91
C ILE A 172 -16.20 0.14 14.83
N ILE A 173 -15.37 0.14 13.78
CA ILE A 173 -14.36 -0.90 13.57
C ILE A 173 -13.15 -0.64 14.45
N ILE A 174 -12.61 0.59 14.47
CA ILE A 174 -11.37 0.95 15.15
C ILE A 174 -11.47 0.78 16.68
N ILE A 175 -12.61 1.12 17.27
CA ILE A 175 -12.83 1.02 18.73
C ILE A 175 -12.64 -0.43 19.24
N GLY A 176 -12.80 -1.44 18.39
CA GLY A 176 -12.58 -2.84 18.75
C GLY A 176 -11.12 -3.30 18.76
N GLY A 177 -10.15 -2.42 18.45
CA GLY A 177 -8.72 -2.73 18.41
C GLY A 177 -8.32 -3.64 17.25
N ILE A 178 -7.06 -4.13 17.29
CA ILE A 178 -6.46 -4.88 16.19
C ILE A 178 -7.24 -6.15 15.84
N LYS A 179 -7.76 -6.86 16.80
CA LYS A 179 -8.55 -8.09 16.58
C LYS A 179 -9.82 -7.83 15.75
N ARG A 180 -10.51 -6.73 16.05
CA ARG A 180 -11.72 -6.36 15.31
C ARG A 180 -11.39 -5.84 13.92
N ILE A 181 -10.37 -5.01 13.81
CA ILE A 181 -9.85 -4.54 12.52
C ILE A 181 -9.51 -5.74 11.65
N ALA A 182 -8.69 -6.67 12.14
CA ALA A 182 -8.26 -7.87 11.44
C ALA A 182 -9.45 -8.74 10.99
N SER A 183 -10.43 -8.96 11.87
CA SER A 183 -11.63 -9.78 11.55
C SER A 183 -12.54 -9.14 10.49
N VAL A 184 -12.53 -7.82 10.35
CA VAL A 184 -13.28 -7.11 9.32
C VAL A 184 -12.49 -7.07 8.01
N THR A 185 -11.20 -6.76 8.07
CA THR A 185 -10.34 -6.63 6.89
C THR A 185 -10.13 -7.96 6.17
N GLU A 186 -9.99 -9.08 6.89
CA GLU A 186 -9.86 -10.43 6.29
C GLU A 186 -11.03 -10.82 5.37
N LYS A 187 -12.20 -10.17 5.54
CA LYS A 187 -13.39 -10.43 4.71
C LYS A 187 -13.55 -9.38 3.61
N ILE A 188 -13.39 -8.11 3.96
CA ILE A 188 -13.65 -6.99 3.04
C ILE A 188 -12.55 -6.87 2.00
N VAL A 189 -11.27 -7.00 2.40
CA VAL A 189 -10.13 -6.74 1.51
C VAL A 189 -10.05 -7.74 0.36
N PRO A 190 -10.13 -9.06 0.58
CA PRO A 190 -10.12 -10.01 -0.54
C PRO A 190 -11.29 -9.79 -1.50
N PHE A 191 -12.48 -9.51 -0.97
CA PHE A 191 -13.65 -9.24 -1.81
C PHE A 191 -13.45 -7.99 -2.67
N MET A 192 -12.99 -6.91 -2.08
CA MET A 192 -12.71 -5.64 -2.78
C MET A 192 -11.61 -5.84 -3.84
N ALA A 193 -10.51 -6.48 -3.49
CA ALA A 193 -9.40 -6.72 -4.40
C ALA A 193 -9.80 -7.61 -5.58
N VAL A 194 -10.55 -8.68 -5.34
CA VAL A 194 -11.05 -9.57 -6.39
C VAL A 194 -12.00 -8.84 -7.32
N LEU A 195 -12.95 -8.07 -6.78
CA LEU A 195 -13.89 -7.29 -7.60
C LEU A 195 -13.16 -6.28 -8.49
N TYR A 196 -12.18 -5.58 -7.93
CA TYR A 196 -11.37 -4.61 -8.68
C TYR A 196 -10.54 -5.29 -9.77
N LEU A 197 -9.84 -6.38 -9.44
CA LEU A 197 -9.04 -7.14 -10.39
C LEU A 197 -9.89 -7.72 -11.53
N LEU A 198 -11.08 -8.25 -11.23
CA LEU A 198 -11.99 -8.77 -12.24
C LEU A 198 -12.44 -7.65 -13.20
N SER A 199 -12.71 -6.45 -12.69
CA SER A 199 -13.05 -5.29 -13.52
C SER A 199 -11.89 -4.90 -14.43
N CYS A 200 -10.67 -4.79 -13.90
CA CYS A 200 -9.48 -4.51 -14.71
C CYS A 200 -9.21 -5.61 -15.74
N ILE A 201 -9.29 -6.88 -15.36
CA ILE A 201 -9.11 -8.03 -16.26
C ILE A 201 -10.14 -7.97 -17.39
N TYR A 202 -11.39 -7.69 -17.08
CA TYR A 202 -12.44 -7.57 -18.09
C TYR A 202 -12.11 -6.48 -19.11
N ILE A 203 -11.73 -5.27 -18.68
CA ILE A 203 -11.36 -4.16 -19.56
C ILE A 203 -10.13 -4.53 -20.41
N ILE A 204 -9.12 -5.16 -19.83
CA ILE A 204 -7.91 -5.57 -20.54
C ILE A 204 -8.22 -6.64 -21.59
N LEU A 205 -9.07 -7.63 -21.25
CA LEU A 205 -9.41 -8.71 -22.18
C LEU A 205 -10.19 -8.23 -23.41
N ILE A 206 -11.12 -7.29 -23.24
CA ILE A 206 -11.85 -6.72 -24.39
C ILE A 206 -10.96 -5.82 -25.27
N ASN A 207 -9.83 -5.35 -24.73
CA ASN A 207 -8.85 -4.52 -25.41
C ASN A 207 -7.50 -5.24 -25.56
N ILE A 208 -7.48 -6.55 -25.61
CA ILE A 208 -6.25 -7.37 -25.58
C ILE A 208 -5.23 -7.00 -26.67
N THR A 209 -5.72 -6.53 -27.81
CA THR A 209 -4.88 -6.09 -28.93
C THR A 209 -4.07 -4.82 -28.65
N LEU A 210 -4.45 -4.04 -27.64
CA LEU A 210 -3.77 -2.81 -27.24
C LEU A 210 -2.76 -3.04 -26.10
N VAL A 211 -2.73 -4.23 -25.51
CA VAL A 211 -1.86 -4.52 -24.35
C VAL A 211 -0.38 -4.45 -24.72
N ASP A 212 0.01 -5.01 -25.88
CA ASP A 212 1.40 -4.98 -26.34
C ASP A 212 1.87 -3.54 -26.56
N ASP A 213 1.02 -2.71 -27.16
CA ASP A 213 1.31 -1.29 -27.36
C ASP A 213 1.40 -0.53 -26.02
N ALA A 214 0.53 -0.84 -25.06
CA ALA A 214 0.57 -0.24 -23.73
C ALA A 214 1.86 -0.60 -22.97
N VAL A 215 2.27 -1.87 -23.00
CA VAL A 215 3.53 -2.32 -22.39
C VAL A 215 4.74 -1.69 -23.09
N SER A 216 4.75 -1.65 -24.41
CA SER A 216 5.79 -0.98 -25.19
C SER A 216 5.89 0.51 -24.83
N LEU A 217 4.75 1.18 -24.68
CA LEU A 217 4.68 2.59 -24.29
C LEU A 217 5.22 2.82 -22.86
N ILE A 218 4.88 1.95 -21.92
CA ILE A 218 5.40 1.98 -20.54
C ILE A 218 6.93 1.90 -20.56
N ILE A 219 7.50 0.90 -21.25
CA ILE A 219 8.95 0.68 -21.29
C ILE A 219 9.65 1.82 -22.03
N SER A 220 9.16 2.22 -23.19
CA SER A 220 9.79 3.27 -23.99
C SER A 220 9.80 4.62 -23.27
N GLN A 221 8.70 4.99 -22.61
CA GLN A 221 8.59 6.25 -21.91
C GLN A 221 9.26 6.25 -20.52
N ALA A 222 9.61 5.09 -19.98
CA ALA A 222 10.40 5.02 -18.75
C ALA A 222 11.81 5.62 -18.95
N PHE A 223 12.36 5.44 -20.17
CA PHE A 223 13.74 5.86 -20.50
C PHE A 223 13.80 7.02 -21.49
N ASN A 224 12.70 7.28 -22.20
CA ASN A 224 12.57 8.40 -23.14
C ASN A 224 11.20 9.10 -22.95
N PRO A 225 10.98 9.79 -21.82
CA PRO A 225 9.68 10.36 -21.50
C PRO A 225 9.34 11.53 -22.44
N LYS A 226 8.13 11.51 -22.97
CA LYS A 226 7.52 12.64 -23.69
C LYS A 226 7.04 13.75 -22.75
N ALA A 227 6.78 13.40 -21.48
CA ALA A 227 6.33 14.34 -20.44
C ALA A 227 7.49 15.25 -19.99
N ILE A 228 7.73 16.31 -20.74
CA ILE A 228 8.87 17.24 -20.56
C ILE A 228 8.77 18.02 -19.24
N GLY A 229 7.56 18.22 -18.69
CA GLY A 229 7.31 19.03 -17.49
C GLY A 229 7.82 18.45 -16.17
N VAL A 230 8.23 17.18 -16.13
CA VAL A 230 8.64 16.48 -14.88
C VAL A 230 10.16 16.38 -14.70
N GLY A 231 10.98 16.88 -15.59
CA GLY A 231 12.44 16.80 -15.46
C GLY A 231 13.08 15.56 -16.11
N GLY A 232 12.53 15.07 -17.22
CA GLY A 232 13.07 13.94 -17.98
C GLY A 232 13.01 12.61 -17.24
N ILE A 233 13.95 11.70 -17.50
CA ILE A 233 13.98 10.34 -16.91
C ILE A 233 13.96 10.38 -15.38
N ILE A 234 14.78 11.26 -14.77
CA ILE A 234 14.86 11.38 -13.31
C ILE A 234 13.51 11.83 -12.74
N GLY A 235 12.82 12.76 -13.38
CA GLY A 235 11.52 13.23 -12.97
C GLY A 235 10.48 12.12 -13.01
N VAL A 236 10.42 11.34 -14.09
CA VAL A 236 9.50 10.20 -14.24
C VAL A 236 9.80 9.10 -13.20
N LEU A 237 11.09 8.79 -12.97
CA LEU A 237 11.52 7.88 -11.91
C LEU A 237 11.03 8.35 -10.54
N LEU A 238 11.26 9.62 -10.20
CA LEU A 238 10.82 10.18 -8.91
C LEU A 238 9.31 10.16 -8.74
N VAL A 239 8.55 10.44 -9.80
CA VAL A 239 7.08 10.32 -9.78
C VAL A 239 6.68 8.87 -9.50
N GLY A 240 7.22 7.91 -10.25
CA GLY A 240 6.93 6.48 -10.06
C GLY A 240 7.26 6.00 -8.64
N PHE A 241 8.45 6.30 -8.15
CA PHE A 241 8.89 5.90 -6.80
C PHE A 241 8.03 6.52 -5.70
N LYS A 242 7.73 7.82 -5.79
CA LYS A 242 6.87 8.50 -4.80
C LYS A 242 5.47 7.87 -4.74
N ARG A 243 4.89 7.53 -5.89
CA ARG A 243 3.55 6.95 -5.94
C ARG A 243 3.54 5.49 -5.49
N ALA A 244 4.55 4.71 -5.85
CA ALA A 244 4.72 3.35 -5.34
C ALA A 244 4.92 3.32 -3.82
N ALA A 245 5.83 4.14 -3.30
CA ALA A 245 6.09 4.23 -1.86
C ALA A 245 4.85 4.72 -1.06
N PHE A 246 4.04 5.59 -1.66
CA PHE A 246 2.77 5.99 -1.06
C PHE A 246 1.73 4.87 -1.09
N SER A 247 1.72 4.04 -2.15
CA SER A 247 0.79 2.93 -2.30
C SER A 247 1.12 1.78 -1.36
N ASN A 248 2.34 1.23 -1.45
CA ASN A 248 2.73 0.03 -0.69
C ASN A 248 3.30 0.30 0.71
N GLU A 249 3.56 1.56 1.05
CA GLU A 249 4.12 1.99 2.33
C GLU A 249 5.41 1.24 2.75
N ALA A 250 6.18 0.66 1.82
CA ALA A 250 7.41 -0.03 2.13
C ALA A 250 8.46 0.94 2.70
N GLY A 251 8.95 0.64 3.90
CA GLY A 251 9.85 1.51 4.65
C GLY A 251 9.15 2.57 5.50
N ALA A 252 7.83 2.72 5.40
CA ALA A 252 7.06 3.59 6.29
C ALA A 252 6.94 3.02 7.72
N GLY A 253 7.06 1.70 7.87
CA GLY A 253 7.01 1.02 9.16
C GLY A 253 5.59 0.75 9.70
N SER A 254 4.56 1.26 9.07
CA SER A 254 3.15 1.07 9.47
C SER A 254 2.74 -0.40 9.46
N ALA A 255 3.09 -1.14 8.41
CA ALA A 255 2.78 -2.56 8.27
C ALA A 255 3.39 -3.41 9.39
N SER A 256 4.61 -3.10 9.85
CA SER A 256 5.26 -3.85 10.91
C SER A 256 4.51 -3.78 12.25
N ILE A 257 3.65 -2.78 12.45
CA ILE A 257 2.77 -2.69 13.63
C ILE A 257 1.70 -3.77 13.56
N ALA A 258 1.03 -3.93 12.40
CA ALA A 258 0.02 -4.96 12.20
C ALA A 258 0.63 -6.37 12.23
N HIS A 259 1.74 -6.57 11.51
CA HIS A 259 2.44 -7.84 11.44
C HIS A 259 3.06 -8.28 12.77
N SER A 260 3.39 -7.35 13.66
CA SER A 260 3.90 -7.70 15.00
C SER A 260 2.88 -8.47 15.85
N ALA A 261 1.58 -8.31 15.56
CA ALA A 261 0.51 -8.98 16.32
C ALA A 261 0.30 -10.45 15.95
N VAL A 262 1.03 -10.99 14.98
CA VAL A 262 0.85 -12.35 14.46
C VAL A 262 1.20 -13.43 15.48
N LYS A 263 0.50 -14.57 15.38
CA LYS A 263 0.76 -15.79 16.16
C LYS A 263 1.89 -16.60 15.52
N THR A 264 3.12 -16.22 15.78
CA THR A 264 4.29 -16.94 15.28
C THR A 264 5.44 -16.97 16.29
N LYS A 265 6.24 -18.03 16.25
CA LYS A 265 7.52 -18.14 16.95
C LYS A 265 8.67 -17.62 16.08
N TYR A 266 8.50 -17.61 14.77
CA TYR A 266 9.55 -17.32 13.80
C TYR A 266 9.33 -15.97 13.15
N SER A 267 10.12 -14.98 13.51
CA SER A 267 9.98 -13.63 12.95
C SER A 267 10.16 -13.57 11.44
N ALA A 268 11.01 -14.44 10.87
CA ALA A 268 11.25 -14.50 9.44
C ALA A 268 10.06 -15.05 8.65
N SER A 269 9.23 -15.93 9.24
CA SER A 269 8.00 -16.45 8.62
C SER A 269 7.06 -15.28 8.29
N GLU A 270 6.86 -14.38 9.24
CA GLU A 270 6.02 -13.22 9.01
C GLU A 270 6.63 -12.22 8.02
N GLY A 271 7.96 -12.09 8.03
CA GLY A 271 8.66 -11.31 7.00
C GLY A 271 8.40 -11.86 5.58
N LEU A 272 8.38 -13.18 5.40
CA LEU A 272 8.05 -13.81 4.12
C LEU A 272 6.59 -13.56 3.71
N VAL A 273 5.65 -13.58 4.64
CA VAL A 273 4.25 -13.22 4.37
C VAL A 273 4.15 -11.76 3.95
N ALA A 274 4.86 -10.87 4.63
CA ALA A 274 4.85 -9.43 4.35
C ALA A 274 5.44 -9.06 2.97
N LEU A 275 6.29 -9.91 2.35
CA LEU A 275 6.75 -9.73 0.97
C LEU A 275 5.60 -9.64 -0.03
N LEU A 276 4.49 -10.33 0.24
CA LEU A 276 3.34 -10.38 -0.68
C LEU A 276 2.63 -9.03 -0.77
N GLU A 277 2.72 -8.20 0.25
CA GLU A 277 2.01 -6.92 0.29
C GLU A 277 2.45 -5.97 -0.85
N PRO A 278 3.73 -5.56 -1.00
CA PRO A 278 4.14 -4.71 -2.11
C PRO A 278 3.98 -5.38 -3.48
N PHE A 279 4.08 -6.71 -3.55
CA PHE A 279 3.86 -7.44 -4.79
C PHE A 279 2.40 -7.33 -5.23
N ILE A 280 1.44 -7.66 -4.35
CA ILE A 280 0.01 -7.57 -4.65
C ILE A 280 -0.39 -6.12 -4.94
N ASP A 281 0.02 -5.20 -4.06
CA ASP A 281 -0.33 -3.79 -4.15
C ASP A 281 0.21 -3.15 -5.43
N THR A 282 1.54 -3.14 -5.57
CA THR A 282 2.19 -2.30 -6.57
C THR A 282 2.47 -3.07 -7.87
N VAL A 283 3.01 -4.31 -7.78
CA VAL A 283 3.35 -5.04 -9.00
C VAL A 283 2.10 -5.56 -9.72
N VAL A 284 1.08 -5.99 -8.98
CA VAL A 284 -0.16 -6.51 -9.59
C VAL A 284 -1.18 -5.39 -9.76
N ILE A 285 -1.73 -4.86 -8.67
CA ILE A 285 -2.91 -3.97 -8.73
C ILE A 285 -2.58 -2.63 -9.40
N CYS A 286 -1.47 -1.98 -9.03
CA CYS A 286 -1.11 -0.71 -9.69
C CYS A 286 -0.82 -0.89 -11.19
N THR A 287 -0.21 -2.02 -11.59
CA THR A 287 0.03 -2.31 -13.01
C THR A 287 -1.27 -2.52 -13.77
N MET A 288 -2.23 -3.23 -13.19
CA MET A 288 -3.55 -3.42 -13.79
C MET A 288 -4.27 -2.07 -13.99
N THR A 289 -4.27 -1.22 -12.97
CA THR A 289 -4.82 0.14 -13.05
C THR A 289 -4.14 0.96 -14.15
N ALA A 290 -2.80 0.90 -14.19
CA ALA A 290 -2.02 1.62 -15.19
C ALA A 290 -2.36 1.18 -16.62
N LEU A 291 -2.46 -0.12 -16.86
CA LEU A 291 -2.85 -0.65 -18.16
C LEU A 291 -4.24 -0.16 -18.59
N VAL A 292 -5.22 -0.18 -17.68
CA VAL A 292 -6.58 0.32 -17.96
C VAL A 292 -6.54 1.80 -18.35
N ILE A 293 -5.86 2.65 -17.59
CA ILE A 293 -5.76 4.09 -17.89
C ILE A 293 -5.01 4.35 -19.21
N ILE A 294 -3.93 3.63 -19.47
CA ILE A 294 -3.13 3.80 -20.69
C ILE A 294 -3.94 3.36 -21.91
N ILE A 295 -4.64 2.22 -21.84
CA ILE A 295 -5.51 1.73 -22.91
C ILE A 295 -6.63 2.74 -23.19
N PHE A 296 -7.29 3.25 -22.17
CA PHE A 296 -8.30 4.30 -22.30
C PHE A 296 -7.74 5.54 -23.02
N ASN A 297 -6.50 5.92 -22.72
CA ASN A 297 -5.87 7.10 -23.31
C ASN A 297 -5.26 6.89 -24.71
N PHE A 298 -5.30 5.71 -25.31
CA PHE A 298 -4.88 5.51 -26.70
C PHE A 298 -5.72 6.31 -27.70
N GLY A 299 -6.97 6.61 -27.34
CA GLY A 299 -7.82 7.52 -28.09
C GLY A 299 -7.46 9.01 -27.96
N GLY A 300 -6.45 9.37 -27.16
CA GLY A 300 -6.07 10.76 -26.90
C GLY A 300 -7.05 11.49 -25.97
N ALA A 301 -7.63 10.77 -25.01
CA ALA A 301 -8.62 11.32 -24.08
C ALA A 301 -8.06 12.47 -23.22
N PHE A 302 -6.75 12.43 -22.91
CA PHE A 302 -6.08 13.51 -22.17
C PHE A 302 -4.58 13.57 -22.48
N GLU A 303 -3.94 14.70 -22.16
CA GLU A 303 -2.51 14.91 -22.31
C GLU A 303 -1.76 14.55 -21.02
N TYR A 304 -0.58 13.89 -21.16
CA TYR A 304 0.31 13.60 -20.06
C TYR A 304 1.15 14.84 -19.69
N GLY A 305 1.59 14.90 -18.43
CA GLY A 305 2.46 15.96 -17.94
C GLY A 305 1.72 17.21 -17.45
N GLY A 306 0.43 17.06 -17.12
CA GLY A 306 -0.39 18.13 -16.56
C GLY A 306 0.14 18.64 -15.22
N THR A 307 -0.05 19.94 -14.97
CA THR A 307 0.32 20.58 -13.70
C THR A 307 -0.53 20.02 -12.58
N ASN A 308 0.12 19.62 -11.47
CA ASN A 308 -0.53 19.07 -10.27
C ASN A 308 -1.28 17.74 -10.45
N GLY A 309 -1.16 17.07 -11.61
CA GLY A 309 -1.83 15.79 -11.87
C GLY A 309 -3.29 15.89 -12.27
N THR A 310 -3.78 17.10 -12.56
CA THR A 310 -5.09 17.32 -13.17
C THR A 310 -4.98 17.17 -14.67
N VAL A 311 -5.91 16.42 -15.28
CA VAL A 311 -6.03 16.27 -16.73
C VAL A 311 -7.42 16.73 -17.18
N LEU A 312 -7.52 17.17 -18.42
CA LEU A 312 -8.81 17.52 -19.04
C LEU A 312 -9.29 16.36 -19.91
N ILE A 313 -10.46 15.82 -19.59
CA ILE A 313 -11.15 14.80 -20.37
C ILE A 313 -12.45 15.46 -20.86
N ASP A 314 -12.63 15.58 -22.16
CA ASP A 314 -13.78 16.30 -22.77
C ASP A 314 -13.97 17.72 -22.23
N GLY A 315 -12.87 18.41 -21.90
CA GLY A 315 -12.88 19.77 -21.36
C GLY A 315 -13.23 19.87 -19.86
N ILE A 316 -13.44 18.73 -19.17
CA ILE A 316 -13.72 18.66 -17.74
C ILE A 316 -12.45 18.27 -17.00
N PRO A 317 -12.07 18.97 -15.90
CA PRO A 317 -10.89 18.63 -15.13
C PRO A 317 -11.14 17.41 -14.24
N TYR A 318 -10.25 16.40 -14.34
CA TYR A 318 -10.22 15.22 -13.50
C TYR A 318 -8.86 15.08 -12.83
N GLU A 319 -8.84 14.54 -11.62
CA GLU A 319 -7.62 14.17 -10.91
C GLU A 319 -7.82 12.87 -10.11
N GLY A 320 -6.70 12.20 -9.82
CA GLY A 320 -6.69 11.03 -8.95
C GLY A 320 -7.71 9.96 -9.36
N ALA A 321 -8.58 9.56 -8.42
CA ALA A 321 -9.57 8.51 -8.66
C ALA A 321 -10.58 8.85 -9.77
N GLY A 322 -10.82 10.13 -10.02
CA GLY A 322 -11.69 10.57 -11.12
C GLY A 322 -11.18 10.15 -12.51
N ILE A 323 -9.85 10.18 -12.72
CA ILE A 323 -9.25 9.71 -13.99
C ILE A 323 -9.48 8.21 -14.16
N THR A 324 -9.24 7.43 -13.10
CA THR A 324 -9.44 5.98 -13.16
C THR A 324 -10.90 5.58 -13.34
N SER A 325 -11.84 6.37 -12.78
CA SER A 325 -13.27 6.09 -12.95
C SER A 325 -13.81 6.42 -14.34
N MET A 326 -13.07 7.24 -15.11
CA MET A 326 -13.40 7.53 -16.52
C MET A 326 -12.80 6.49 -17.47
N ALA A 327 -11.72 5.83 -17.04
CA ALA A 327 -11.04 4.81 -17.82
C ALA A 327 -11.69 3.43 -17.68
#